data_013ed41d3fdab443887ca48409041d10
#
_entry.id   013ed41d3fdab443887ca48409041d10
#
_cell.length_a   1.000
_cell.length_b   1.000
_cell.length_c   1.000
_cell.angle_alpha   90.00
_cell.angle_beta   90.00
_cell.angle_gamma   90.00
#
_symmetry.space_group_name_H-M   'P 1'
#
loop_
_entity.id
_entity.type
_entity.pdbx_description
1 polymer ?
#
loop_
_entity_poly.entity_id
_entity_poly.type
_entity_poly.pdbx_seq_one_letter_code
_entity_poly.pdbx_strand_id
1 'polypeptide(L)'
;MVQSNNKQIAKNALALYFRMFFTMLVGLYTSRVILQALGVEDYGIYNVVGGFVSMFSLISGSVASSVSRFFTFELGRKDLDKLKRVFSTSIFVLIGLAIIVFIATETFGIWYLNNKMVIPESRMTAAMWCFQISLVTFVVNLINQPYSAAIIAHERMDIYAYLAISDSVMKLIICYAVLHSPIDRLIFYAILLCGVGLINQAIYVIFCKRKFQECTFHLMFDHSLFKEMFGFAGWNFIGSSAAILTSQGSNLLLNWAGGPVVNAAYGIANTVSSIVSTFVSNFTQAFTPQITKRYAAQEYESLMQLLIYGSKYSYFLMFIIALPIMLTAEFLLNLWLGQVPEHAVWFVRFIILGNLFDAISRPVVNAKNATGRIRNYQIVVGGILLLVLPLSYVAIKVGLPVESVTAVAAIISFVAVLARMYMLRGDFPSWSSREFLRLVVIRVLFVSVVASFIPIAAHIYITDGWLNFLVTGILALFSCIICILYLGCDIAERQMIYFKCKQAIVRFKSKFLK
;
A
#
# COMPACT_ATOMS: atom_id res chain seq x y z
N MET A 1 -2.06 -25.66 15.88
CA MET A 1 -2.02 -24.95 14.58
C MET A 1 -2.14 -23.43 14.70
N VAL A 2 -3.08 -22.85 15.46
CA VAL A 2 -3.25 -21.38 15.58
C VAL A 2 -1.99 -20.66 16.10
N GLN A 3 -1.24 -21.20 17.05
CA GLN A 3 -0.01 -20.59 17.55
C GLN A 3 1.15 -20.56 16.53
N SER A 4 1.24 -21.57 15.66
CA SER A 4 2.26 -21.62 14.59
C SER A 4 2.02 -20.53 13.54
N ASN A 5 0.76 -20.30 13.14
CA ASN A 5 0.39 -19.29 12.15
C ASN A 5 0.60 -17.85 12.67
N ASN A 6 0.30 -17.57 13.94
CA ASN A 6 0.52 -16.24 14.52
C ASN A 6 2.02 -15.89 14.62
N LYS A 7 2.89 -16.89 14.86
CA LYS A 7 4.34 -16.69 14.86
C LYS A 7 4.85 -16.36 13.44
N GLN A 8 4.30 -17.02 12.43
CA GLN A 8 4.63 -16.77 11.03
C GLN A 8 4.20 -15.37 10.59
N ILE A 9 2.97 -14.95 10.93
CA ILE A 9 2.46 -13.60 10.65
C ILE A 9 3.38 -12.54 11.29
N ALA A 10 3.75 -12.70 12.56
CA ALA A 10 4.63 -11.77 13.25
C ALA A 10 6.03 -11.69 12.61
N LYS A 11 6.61 -12.84 12.21
CA LYS A 11 7.88 -12.89 11.49
C LYS A 11 7.79 -12.20 10.15
N ASN A 12 6.72 -12.45 9.40
CA ASN A 12 6.47 -11.83 8.11
C ASN A 12 6.32 -10.31 8.23
N ALA A 13 5.55 -9.83 9.21
CA ALA A 13 5.39 -8.40 9.46
C ALA A 13 6.74 -7.73 9.79
N LEU A 14 7.56 -8.35 10.66
CA LEU A 14 8.89 -7.81 11.01
C LEU A 14 9.80 -7.70 9.79
N ALA A 15 9.82 -8.73 8.93
CA ALA A 15 10.60 -8.71 7.69
C ALA A 15 10.15 -7.58 6.75
N LEU A 16 8.83 -7.36 6.63
CA LEU A 16 8.27 -6.29 5.80
C LEU A 16 8.57 -4.89 6.36
N TYR A 17 8.56 -4.70 7.69
CA TYR A 17 8.95 -3.44 8.31
C TYR A 17 10.44 -3.13 8.13
N PHE A 18 11.31 -4.12 8.36
CA PHE A 18 12.74 -3.96 8.12
C PHE A 18 13.02 -3.57 6.66
N ARG A 19 12.39 -4.27 5.71
CA ARG A 19 12.43 -3.92 4.30
C ARG A 19 12.00 -2.46 4.08
N MET A 20 10.85 -2.06 4.62
CA MET A 20 10.29 -0.72 4.42
C MET A 20 11.27 0.37 4.87
N PHE A 21 11.80 0.27 6.10
CA PHE A 21 12.77 1.25 6.60
C PHE A 21 14.03 1.29 5.76
N PHE A 22 14.58 0.14 5.41
CA PHE A 22 15.78 0.06 4.60
C PHE A 22 15.57 0.67 3.21
N THR A 23 14.52 0.24 2.49
CA THR A 23 14.23 0.74 1.14
C THR A 23 13.90 2.24 1.14
N MET A 24 13.25 2.74 2.19
CA MET A 24 12.95 4.17 2.34
C MET A 24 14.23 4.99 2.51
N LEU A 25 15.11 4.59 3.43
CA LEU A 25 16.38 5.29 3.67
C LEU A 25 17.27 5.28 2.42
N VAL A 26 17.41 4.13 1.77
CA VAL A 26 18.17 4.02 0.53
C VAL A 26 17.51 4.85 -0.57
N GLY A 27 16.18 4.82 -0.70
CA GLY A 27 15.45 5.61 -1.69
C GLY A 27 15.65 7.11 -1.54
N LEU A 28 15.61 7.63 -0.30
CA LEU A 28 15.88 9.05 -0.01
C LEU A 28 17.33 9.44 -0.38
N TYR A 29 18.28 8.59 -0.05
CA TYR A 29 19.68 8.83 -0.37
C TYR A 29 19.93 8.76 -1.88
N THR A 30 19.43 7.72 -2.56
CA THR A 30 19.62 7.52 -4.01
C THR A 30 18.99 8.63 -4.83
N SER A 31 17.80 9.12 -4.48
CA SER A 31 17.16 10.22 -5.20
C SER A 31 18.00 11.51 -5.17
N ARG A 32 18.65 11.81 -4.04
CA ARG A 32 19.56 12.94 -3.91
C ARG A 32 20.81 12.78 -4.78
N VAL A 33 21.45 11.60 -4.72
CA VAL A 33 22.67 11.33 -5.49
C VAL A 33 22.41 11.35 -6.98
N ILE A 34 21.29 10.77 -7.43
CA ILE A 34 20.91 10.78 -8.86
C ILE A 34 20.57 12.19 -9.34
N LEU A 35 19.87 12.99 -8.54
CA LEU A 35 19.62 14.39 -8.89
C LEU A 35 20.94 15.17 -9.08
N GLN A 36 21.93 14.94 -8.23
CA GLN A 36 23.25 15.54 -8.37
C GLN A 36 24.03 15.00 -9.57
N ALA A 37 23.91 13.71 -9.89
CA ALA A 37 24.63 13.07 -10.99
C ALA A 37 24.06 13.43 -12.36
N LEU A 38 22.74 13.47 -12.51
CA LEU A 38 22.05 13.80 -13.76
C LEU A 38 21.89 15.31 -13.96
N GLY A 39 21.78 16.07 -12.87
CA GLY A 39 21.32 17.46 -12.90
C GLY A 39 19.79 17.56 -12.96
N VAL A 40 19.27 18.79 -12.77
CA VAL A 40 17.82 19.04 -12.66
C VAL A 40 17.09 18.72 -13.96
N GLU A 41 17.69 19.04 -15.11
CA GLU A 41 17.08 18.86 -16.42
C GLU A 41 16.88 17.38 -16.77
N ASP A 42 17.95 16.57 -16.74
CA ASP A 42 17.89 15.14 -17.06
C ASP A 42 17.07 14.34 -16.04
N TYR A 43 17.16 14.72 -14.75
CA TYR A 43 16.31 14.13 -13.72
C TYR A 43 14.83 14.46 -13.95
N GLY A 44 14.53 15.68 -14.43
CA GLY A 44 13.19 16.08 -14.85
C GLY A 44 12.68 15.24 -16.03
N ILE A 45 13.48 15.07 -17.07
CA ILE A 45 13.15 14.23 -18.24
C ILE A 45 12.88 12.79 -17.81
N TYR A 46 13.75 12.20 -16.97
CA TYR A 46 13.55 10.84 -16.43
C TYR A 46 12.22 10.69 -15.69
N ASN A 47 11.86 11.66 -14.83
CA ASN A 47 10.63 11.60 -14.07
C ASN A 47 9.38 11.74 -14.94
N VAL A 48 9.39 12.62 -15.95
CA VAL A 48 8.26 12.82 -16.85
C VAL A 48 8.06 11.58 -17.74
N VAL A 49 9.14 11.09 -18.33
CA VAL A 49 9.14 9.90 -19.19
C VAL A 49 8.76 8.64 -18.41
N GLY A 50 9.39 8.40 -17.26
CA GLY A 50 9.08 7.28 -16.39
C GLY A 50 7.68 7.38 -15.79
N GLY A 51 7.22 8.60 -15.47
CA GLY A 51 5.86 8.89 -15.01
C GLY A 51 4.80 8.47 -16.00
N PHE A 52 4.99 8.76 -17.29
CA PHE A 52 4.09 8.32 -18.36
C PHE A 52 3.97 6.78 -18.40
N VAL A 53 5.10 6.07 -18.40
CA VAL A 53 5.10 4.59 -18.38
C VAL A 53 4.47 4.05 -17.11
N SER A 54 4.66 4.72 -15.97
CA SER A 54 4.10 4.29 -14.68
C SER A 54 2.56 4.39 -14.61
N MET A 55 1.89 5.15 -15.49
CA MET A 55 0.42 5.21 -15.55
C MET A 55 -0.20 3.84 -15.84
N PHE A 56 0.50 2.99 -16.58
CA PHE A 56 0.04 1.62 -16.84
C PHE A 56 0.10 0.70 -15.61
N SER A 57 0.74 1.15 -14.51
CA SER A 57 0.78 0.39 -13.24
C SER A 57 -0.59 0.15 -12.62
N LEU A 58 -1.60 0.97 -12.93
CA LEU A 58 -2.99 0.76 -12.51
C LEU A 58 -3.58 -0.53 -13.09
N ILE A 59 -3.35 -0.75 -14.37
CA ILE A 59 -3.83 -1.96 -15.06
C ILE A 59 -3.04 -3.17 -14.54
N SER A 60 -1.71 -3.06 -14.48
CA SER A 60 -0.85 -4.15 -13.99
C SER A 60 -1.14 -4.50 -12.52
N GLY A 61 -1.43 -3.53 -11.66
CA GLY A 61 -1.80 -3.76 -10.26
C GLY A 61 -3.11 -4.54 -10.10
N SER A 62 -4.09 -4.28 -10.95
CA SER A 62 -5.37 -5.01 -10.95
C SER A 62 -5.19 -6.47 -11.40
N VAL A 63 -4.35 -6.70 -12.41
CA VAL A 63 -3.99 -8.04 -12.86
C VAL A 63 -3.15 -8.77 -11.81
N ALA A 64 -2.16 -8.10 -11.19
CA ALA A 64 -1.35 -8.65 -10.12
C ALA A 64 -2.20 -9.10 -8.92
N SER A 65 -3.20 -8.31 -8.54
CA SER A 65 -4.18 -8.66 -7.49
C SER A 65 -4.96 -9.92 -7.85
N SER A 66 -5.39 -10.05 -9.11
CA SER A 66 -6.05 -11.25 -9.64
C SER A 66 -5.14 -12.46 -9.53
N VAL A 67 -3.94 -12.38 -10.08
CA VAL A 67 -2.95 -13.47 -10.05
C VAL A 67 -2.68 -13.92 -8.60
N SER A 68 -2.40 -12.98 -7.69
CA SER A 68 -2.12 -13.28 -6.28
C SER A 68 -3.31 -13.97 -5.59
N ARG A 69 -4.54 -13.53 -5.87
CA ARG A 69 -5.76 -14.15 -5.32
C ARG A 69 -5.92 -15.58 -5.78
N PHE A 70 -5.88 -15.83 -7.11
CA PHE A 70 -6.08 -17.19 -7.66
C PHE A 70 -4.97 -18.12 -7.19
N PHE A 71 -3.72 -17.65 -7.19
CA PHE A 71 -2.57 -18.42 -6.69
C PHE A 71 -2.75 -18.86 -5.23
N THR A 72 -3.06 -17.90 -4.36
CA THR A 72 -3.22 -18.16 -2.92
C THR A 72 -4.44 -19.04 -2.65
N PHE A 73 -5.52 -18.88 -3.44
CA PHE A 73 -6.75 -19.66 -3.31
C PHE A 73 -6.52 -21.13 -3.65
N GLU A 74 -5.91 -21.44 -4.79
CA GLU A 74 -5.65 -22.83 -5.20
C GLU A 74 -4.58 -23.49 -4.32
N LEU A 75 -3.62 -22.71 -3.82
CA LEU A 75 -2.67 -23.19 -2.82
C LEU A 75 -3.37 -23.56 -1.50
N GLY A 76 -4.38 -22.79 -1.09
CA GLY A 76 -5.23 -23.12 0.08
C GLY A 76 -6.06 -24.39 -0.10
N ARG A 77 -6.48 -24.68 -1.33
CA ARG A 77 -7.17 -25.93 -1.72
C ARG A 77 -6.23 -27.12 -1.87
N LYS A 78 -4.92 -26.89 -1.93
CA LYS A 78 -3.89 -27.90 -2.20
C LYS A 78 -4.04 -28.60 -3.57
N ASP A 79 -4.61 -27.90 -4.55
CA ASP A 79 -4.79 -28.38 -5.92
C ASP A 79 -3.59 -27.93 -6.78
N LEU A 80 -2.55 -28.77 -6.84
CA LEU A 80 -1.31 -28.47 -7.56
C LEU A 80 -1.51 -28.37 -9.07
N ASP A 81 -2.42 -29.15 -9.65
CA ASP A 81 -2.66 -29.13 -11.10
C ASP A 81 -3.34 -27.84 -11.53
N LYS A 82 -4.33 -27.39 -10.77
CA LYS A 82 -4.93 -26.07 -11.00
C LYS A 82 -3.93 -24.95 -10.74
N LEU A 83 -3.08 -25.06 -9.72
CA LEU A 83 -2.06 -24.06 -9.42
C LEU A 83 -1.07 -23.88 -10.59
N LYS A 84 -0.64 -24.98 -11.25
CA LYS A 84 0.18 -24.93 -12.48
C LYS A 84 -0.56 -24.25 -13.63
N ARG A 85 -1.87 -24.52 -13.78
CA ARG A 85 -2.71 -23.84 -14.81
C ARG A 85 -2.84 -22.34 -14.50
N VAL A 86 -3.07 -21.96 -13.24
CA VAL A 86 -3.10 -20.54 -12.81
C VAL A 86 -1.79 -19.85 -13.16
N PHE A 87 -0.64 -20.48 -12.85
CA PHE A 87 0.67 -19.93 -13.17
C PHE A 87 0.86 -19.71 -14.68
N SER A 88 0.60 -20.75 -15.49
CA SER A 88 0.76 -20.70 -16.94
C SER A 88 -0.20 -19.69 -17.57
N THR A 89 -1.49 -19.71 -17.20
CA THR A 89 -2.50 -18.75 -17.69
C THR A 89 -2.14 -17.32 -17.31
N SER A 90 -1.62 -17.10 -16.09
CA SER A 90 -1.17 -15.77 -15.64
C SER A 90 -0.04 -15.21 -16.52
N ILE A 91 0.93 -16.04 -16.90
CA ILE A 91 2.02 -15.63 -17.80
C ILE A 91 1.45 -15.22 -19.17
N PHE A 92 0.52 -16.00 -19.74
CA PHE A 92 -0.13 -15.63 -21.01
C PHE A 92 -0.88 -14.30 -20.92
N VAL A 93 -1.66 -14.10 -19.85
CA VAL A 93 -2.38 -12.85 -19.62
C VAL A 93 -1.42 -11.66 -19.55
N LEU A 94 -0.31 -11.81 -18.83
CA LEU A 94 0.66 -10.73 -18.64
C LEU A 94 1.49 -10.48 -19.90
N ILE A 95 1.81 -11.50 -20.70
CA ILE A 95 2.43 -11.31 -22.01
C ILE A 95 1.45 -10.58 -22.94
N GLY A 96 0.18 -10.98 -22.99
CA GLY A 96 -0.84 -10.27 -23.76
C GLY A 96 -0.97 -8.80 -23.34
N LEU A 97 -1.02 -8.54 -22.05
CA LEU A 97 -1.03 -7.19 -21.50
C LEU A 97 0.24 -6.41 -21.85
N ALA A 98 1.42 -7.05 -21.77
CA ALA A 98 2.69 -6.44 -22.15
C ALA A 98 2.69 -6.00 -23.61
N ILE A 99 2.17 -6.83 -24.51
CA ILE A 99 2.03 -6.51 -25.94
C ILE A 99 1.08 -5.31 -26.15
N ILE A 100 -0.06 -5.29 -25.46
CA ILE A 100 -1.02 -4.18 -25.56
C ILE A 100 -0.38 -2.87 -25.05
N VAL A 101 0.27 -2.91 -23.89
CA VAL A 101 0.95 -1.73 -23.34
C VAL A 101 2.09 -1.30 -24.26
N PHE A 102 2.86 -2.25 -24.79
CA PHE A 102 3.94 -1.95 -25.73
C PHE A 102 3.41 -1.22 -26.96
N ILE A 103 2.39 -1.75 -27.64
CA ILE A 103 1.79 -1.11 -28.82
C ILE A 103 1.21 0.26 -28.48
N ALA A 104 0.47 0.39 -27.36
CA ALA A 104 -0.11 1.67 -26.94
C ALA A 104 0.97 2.71 -26.62
N THR A 105 2.08 2.29 -26.04
CA THR A 105 3.19 3.16 -25.70
C THR A 105 4.00 3.56 -26.94
N GLU A 106 4.24 2.62 -27.86
CA GLU A 106 4.92 2.90 -29.13
C GLU A 106 4.11 3.82 -30.06
N THR A 107 2.79 3.74 -30.02
CA THR A 107 1.92 4.59 -30.86
C THR A 107 1.64 5.93 -30.17
N PHE A 108 0.86 5.90 -29.12
CA PHE A 108 0.43 7.12 -28.41
C PHE A 108 1.54 7.75 -27.59
N GLY A 109 2.41 6.95 -26.95
CA GLY A 109 3.48 7.46 -26.10
C GLY A 109 4.55 8.21 -26.89
N ILE A 110 4.99 7.68 -28.04
CA ILE A 110 5.95 8.38 -28.91
C ILE A 110 5.33 9.65 -29.49
N TRP A 111 4.07 9.60 -29.93
CA TRP A 111 3.37 10.80 -30.37
C TRP A 111 3.29 11.87 -29.28
N TYR A 112 2.97 11.47 -28.03
CA TYR A 112 2.86 12.36 -26.88
C TYR A 112 4.22 12.97 -26.51
N LEU A 113 5.29 12.16 -26.52
CA LEU A 113 6.65 12.60 -26.25
C LEU A 113 7.11 13.65 -27.27
N ASN A 114 6.85 13.44 -28.56
CA ASN A 114 7.30 14.34 -29.62
C ASN A 114 6.46 15.63 -29.75
N ASN A 115 5.17 15.59 -29.37
CA ASN A 115 4.26 16.70 -29.68
C ASN A 115 3.73 17.45 -28.45
N LYS A 116 3.81 16.86 -27.25
CA LYS A 116 3.17 17.39 -26.04
C LYS A 116 4.12 17.59 -24.87
N MET A 117 5.19 16.80 -24.79
CA MET A 117 6.19 16.99 -23.74
C MET A 117 7.11 18.14 -24.10
N VAL A 118 7.42 18.97 -23.11
CA VAL A 118 8.40 20.05 -23.27
C VAL A 118 9.78 19.49 -22.92
N ILE A 119 10.52 19.07 -23.94
CA ILE A 119 11.88 18.53 -23.83
C ILE A 119 12.78 19.35 -24.73
N PRO A 120 13.95 19.81 -24.27
CA PRO A 120 14.93 20.50 -25.12
C PRO A 120 15.34 19.63 -26.29
N GLU A 121 15.47 20.24 -27.49
CA GLU A 121 15.84 19.51 -28.71
C GLU A 121 17.17 18.75 -28.57
N SER A 122 18.14 19.32 -27.85
CA SER A 122 19.44 18.70 -27.55
C SER A 122 19.33 17.41 -26.72
N ARG A 123 18.23 17.24 -25.96
CA ARG A 123 18.01 16.08 -25.08
C ARG A 123 16.96 15.09 -25.61
N MET A 124 16.34 15.40 -26.76
CA MET A 124 15.26 14.56 -27.32
C MET A 124 15.73 13.12 -27.60
N THR A 125 16.93 12.93 -28.13
CA THR A 125 17.49 11.59 -28.36
C THR A 125 17.68 10.79 -27.06
N ALA A 126 18.21 11.46 -26.03
CA ALA A 126 18.38 10.82 -24.71
C ALA A 126 17.03 10.49 -24.06
N ALA A 127 16.04 11.38 -24.19
CA ALA A 127 14.68 11.16 -23.71
C ALA A 127 14.00 9.97 -24.42
N MET A 128 14.18 9.84 -25.74
CA MET A 128 13.65 8.71 -26.53
C MET A 128 14.26 7.38 -26.07
N TRP A 129 15.58 7.30 -25.90
CA TRP A 129 16.22 6.09 -25.36
C TRP A 129 15.76 5.77 -23.94
N CYS A 130 15.67 6.79 -23.08
CA CYS A 130 15.15 6.63 -21.73
C CYS A 130 13.70 6.08 -21.74
N PHE A 131 12.87 6.56 -22.65
CA PHE A 131 11.49 6.10 -22.83
C PHE A 131 11.43 4.62 -23.23
N GLN A 132 12.18 4.21 -24.26
CA GLN A 132 12.22 2.83 -24.75
C GLN A 132 12.73 1.87 -23.66
N ILE A 133 13.81 2.24 -22.98
CA ILE A 133 14.39 1.42 -21.92
C ILE A 133 13.44 1.33 -20.71
N SER A 134 12.74 2.42 -20.37
CA SER A 134 11.72 2.42 -19.32
C SER A 134 10.54 1.50 -19.65
N LEU A 135 10.11 1.46 -20.93
CA LEU A 135 9.08 0.54 -21.41
C LEU A 135 9.52 -0.93 -21.27
N VAL A 136 10.76 -1.24 -21.70
CA VAL A 136 11.32 -2.59 -21.51
C VAL A 136 11.37 -2.97 -20.04
N THR A 137 11.81 -2.04 -19.18
CA THR A 137 11.85 -2.26 -17.72
C THR A 137 10.46 -2.53 -17.15
N PHE A 138 9.45 -1.81 -17.62
CA PHE A 138 8.05 -2.03 -17.21
C PHE A 138 7.56 -3.42 -17.63
N VAL A 139 7.83 -3.86 -18.86
CA VAL A 139 7.46 -5.20 -19.36
C VAL A 139 8.14 -6.30 -18.54
N VAL A 140 9.43 -6.15 -18.23
CA VAL A 140 10.17 -7.08 -17.36
C VAL A 140 9.51 -7.19 -15.98
N ASN A 141 9.17 -6.07 -15.36
CA ASN A 141 8.49 -6.04 -14.06
C ASN A 141 7.09 -6.65 -14.12
N LEU A 142 6.36 -6.46 -15.23
CA LEU A 142 5.05 -7.05 -15.45
C LEU A 142 5.12 -8.60 -15.46
N ILE A 143 6.06 -9.15 -16.20
CA ILE A 143 6.27 -10.61 -16.31
C ILE A 143 6.73 -11.22 -14.98
N ASN A 144 7.29 -10.42 -14.07
CA ASN A 144 7.70 -10.86 -12.73
C ASN A 144 6.53 -11.12 -11.77
N GLN A 145 5.34 -10.58 -12.04
CA GLN A 145 4.19 -10.64 -11.13
C GLN A 145 3.80 -12.06 -10.67
N PRO A 146 3.72 -13.10 -11.52
CA PRO A 146 3.37 -14.45 -11.10
C PRO A 146 4.37 -15.05 -10.11
N TYR A 147 5.67 -14.77 -10.30
CA TYR A 147 6.71 -15.24 -9.39
C TYR A 147 6.64 -14.55 -8.03
N SER A 148 6.40 -13.25 -8.03
CA SER A 148 6.16 -12.49 -6.80
C SER A 148 4.90 -12.97 -6.08
N ALA A 149 3.82 -13.24 -6.81
CA ALA A 149 2.58 -13.79 -6.27
C ALA A 149 2.80 -15.19 -5.63
N ALA A 150 3.62 -16.05 -6.24
CA ALA A 150 3.97 -17.34 -5.68
C ALA A 150 4.70 -17.22 -4.34
N ILE A 151 5.71 -16.35 -4.23
CA ILE A 151 6.46 -16.09 -2.99
C ILE A 151 5.51 -15.60 -1.88
N ILE A 152 4.62 -14.67 -2.20
CA ILE A 152 3.63 -14.12 -1.27
C ILE A 152 2.63 -15.20 -0.84
N ALA A 153 2.11 -16.00 -1.78
CA ALA A 153 1.16 -17.06 -1.51
C ALA A 153 1.74 -18.16 -0.60
N HIS A 154 3.04 -18.47 -0.77
CA HIS A 154 3.77 -19.38 0.12
C HIS A 154 4.21 -18.72 1.43
N GLU A 155 3.82 -17.46 1.69
CA GLU A 155 4.14 -16.69 2.90
C GLU A 155 5.64 -16.52 3.17
N ARG A 156 6.47 -16.56 2.11
CA ARG A 156 7.90 -16.36 2.21
C ARG A 156 8.24 -14.85 2.15
N MET A 157 7.68 -14.09 3.10
CA MET A 157 7.90 -12.65 3.19
C MET A 157 9.36 -12.29 3.52
N ASP A 158 10.10 -13.23 4.11
CA ASP A 158 11.56 -13.13 4.29
C ASP A 158 12.28 -12.99 2.96
N ILE A 159 11.98 -13.87 2.00
CA ILE A 159 12.58 -13.84 0.65
C ILE A 159 12.13 -12.59 -0.10
N TYR A 160 10.84 -12.25 -0.03
CA TYR A 160 10.31 -11.02 -0.63
C TYR A 160 11.02 -9.77 -0.10
N ALA A 161 11.31 -9.73 1.20
CA ALA A 161 12.06 -8.63 1.81
C ALA A 161 13.54 -8.60 1.35
N TYR A 162 14.23 -9.75 1.32
CA TYR A 162 15.61 -9.82 0.85
C TYR A 162 15.77 -9.39 -0.61
N LEU A 163 14.85 -9.80 -1.49
CA LEU A 163 14.87 -9.40 -2.90
C LEU A 163 14.67 -7.89 -3.07
N ALA A 164 13.76 -7.28 -2.32
CA ALA A 164 13.56 -5.84 -2.34
C ALA A 164 14.75 -5.05 -1.75
N ILE A 165 15.43 -5.59 -0.74
CA ILE A 165 16.66 -5.01 -0.19
C ILE A 165 17.79 -5.11 -1.22
N SER A 166 17.96 -6.27 -1.89
CA SER A 166 18.92 -6.46 -2.96
C SER A 166 18.69 -5.46 -4.11
N ASP A 167 17.44 -5.27 -4.54
CA ASP A 167 17.07 -4.25 -5.53
C ASP A 167 17.52 -2.84 -5.10
N SER A 168 17.26 -2.48 -3.83
CA SER A 168 17.64 -1.17 -3.30
C SER A 168 19.16 -0.99 -3.24
N VAL A 169 19.90 -2.02 -2.86
CA VAL A 169 21.38 -2.00 -2.85
C VAL A 169 21.93 -1.88 -4.27
N MET A 170 21.39 -2.62 -5.23
CA MET A 170 21.78 -2.48 -6.64
C MET A 170 21.52 -1.08 -7.16
N LYS A 171 20.38 -0.46 -6.85
CA LYS A 171 20.07 0.94 -7.20
C LYS A 171 21.04 1.92 -6.55
N LEU A 172 21.49 1.67 -5.32
CA LEU A 172 22.53 2.45 -4.67
C LEU A 172 23.86 2.37 -5.44
N ILE A 173 24.26 1.19 -5.89
CA ILE A 173 25.47 0.97 -6.70
C ILE A 173 25.36 1.73 -8.03
N ILE A 174 24.19 1.72 -8.67
CA ILE A 174 23.93 2.47 -9.90
C ILE A 174 24.19 3.97 -9.69
N CYS A 175 23.80 4.54 -8.55
CA CYS A 175 24.01 5.96 -8.29
C CYS A 175 25.48 6.36 -8.38
N TYR A 176 26.38 5.52 -7.88
CA TYR A 176 27.82 5.74 -7.99
C TYR A 176 28.36 5.45 -9.39
N ALA A 177 27.83 4.43 -10.07
CA ALA A 177 28.23 4.09 -11.42
C ALA A 177 27.91 5.22 -12.43
N VAL A 178 26.76 5.88 -12.27
CA VAL A 178 26.34 7.00 -13.14
C VAL A 178 27.28 8.20 -13.05
N LEU A 179 27.91 8.46 -11.90
CA LEU A 179 28.90 9.52 -11.74
C LEU A 179 30.13 9.31 -12.65
N HIS A 180 30.47 8.06 -12.98
CA HIS A 180 31.61 7.65 -13.81
C HIS A 180 31.16 7.15 -15.18
N SER A 181 30.01 7.62 -15.68
CA SER A 181 29.44 7.14 -16.95
C SER A 181 30.34 7.42 -18.14
N PRO A 182 30.62 6.44 -19.00
CA PRO A 182 31.39 6.62 -20.24
C PRO A 182 30.55 7.20 -21.40
N ILE A 183 29.21 7.23 -21.23
CA ILE A 183 28.25 7.72 -22.23
C ILE A 183 27.32 8.75 -21.56
N ASP A 184 26.30 9.21 -22.29
CA ASP A 184 25.26 10.08 -21.73
C ASP A 184 24.68 9.50 -20.42
N ARG A 185 24.69 10.32 -19.36
CA ARG A 185 24.32 9.86 -18.01
C ARG A 185 22.86 9.42 -17.89
N LEU A 186 21.94 10.07 -18.60
CA LEU A 186 20.52 9.72 -18.59
C LEU A 186 20.30 8.36 -19.23
N ILE A 187 20.90 8.10 -20.39
CA ILE A 187 20.82 6.82 -21.09
C ILE A 187 21.46 5.72 -20.25
N PHE A 188 22.66 5.98 -19.71
CA PHE A 188 23.36 5.01 -18.87
C PHE A 188 22.58 4.64 -17.63
N TYR A 189 21.96 5.62 -16.97
CA TYR A 189 21.08 5.38 -15.81
C TYR A 189 19.91 4.49 -16.16
N ALA A 190 19.22 4.75 -17.27
CA ALA A 190 18.11 3.94 -17.73
C ALA A 190 18.53 2.49 -18.05
N ILE A 191 19.69 2.31 -18.74
CA ILE A 191 20.25 0.97 -19.05
C ILE A 191 20.54 0.19 -17.75
N LEU A 192 21.20 0.82 -16.79
CA LEU A 192 21.53 0.16 -15.53
C LEU A 192 20.29 -0.23 -14.73
N LEU A 193 19.24 0.62 -14.68
CA LEU A 193 17.96 0.28 -14.05
C LEU A 193 17.28 -0.89 -14.74
N CYS A 194 17.29 -0.95 -16.06
CA CYS A 194 16.78 -2.09 -16.82
C CYS A 194 17.58 -3.35 -16.50
N GLY A 195 18.92 -3.24 -16.43
CA GLY A 195 19.80 -4.33 -16.03
C GLY A 195 19.47 -4.89 -14.64
N VAL A 196 19.23 -4.02 -13.64
CA VAL A 196 18.77 -4.44 -12.31
C VAL A 196 17.41 -5.12 -12.38
N GLY A 197 16.48 -4.61 -13.19
CA GLY A 197 15.19 -5.28 -13.43
C GLY A 197 15.35 -6.70 -13.97
N LEU A 198 16.23 -6.90 -14.95
CA LEU A 198 16.53 -8.21 -15.54
C LEU A 198 17.21 -9.15 -14.54
N ILE A 199 18.16 -8.65 -13.74
CA ILE A 199 18.82 -9.44 -12.68
C ILE A 199 17.78 -9.87 -11.64
N ASN A 200 16.95 -8.96 -11.18
CA ASN A 200 15.87 -9.29 -10.24
C ASN A 200 14.91 -10.33 -10.82
N GLN A 201 14.48 -10.15 -12.08
CA GLN A 201 13.65 -11.14 -12.78
C GLN A 201 14.31 -12.52 -12.78
N ALA A 202 15.59 -12.59 -13.13
CA ALA A 202 16.34 -13.85 -13.14
C ALA A 202 16.36 -14.50 -11.75
N ILE A 203 16.61 -13.72 -10.70
CA ILE A 203 16.63 -14.22 -9.31
C ILE A 203 15.25 -14.77 -8.91
N TYR A 204 14.16 -14.03 -9.20
CA TYR A 204 12.79 -14.48 -8.93
C TYR A 204 12.49 -15.80 -9.66
N VAL A 205 12.79 -15.88 -10.95
CA VAL A 205 12.57 -17.08 -11.77
C VAL A 205 13.35 -18.26 -11.24
N ILE A 206 14.67 -18.11 -10.99
CA ILE A 206 15.54 -19.18 -10.51
C ILE A 206 15.08 -19.66 -9.13
N PHE A 207 14.78 -18.74 -8.21
CA PHE A 207 14.29 -19.09 -6.88
C PHE A 207 12.98 -19.86 -6.93
N CYS A 208 11.98 -19.34 -7.65
CA CYS A 208 10.66 -19.96 -7.73
C CYS A 208 10.71 -21.33 -8.41
N LYS A 209 11.43 -21.46 -9.54
CA LYS A 209 11.59 -22.77 -10.21
C LYS A 209 12.28 -23.83 -9.35
N ARG A 210 13.22 -23.41 -8.49
CA ARG A 210 13.93 -24.36 -7.60
C ARG A 210 13.12 -24.76 -6.36
N LYS A 211 12.21 -23.90 -5.90
CA LYS A 211 11.51 -24.09 -4.60
C LYS A 211 10.04 -24.46 -4.76
N PHE A 212 9.39 -24.09 -5.84
CA PHE A 212 7.96 -24.24 -6.07
C PHE A 212 7.71 -25.05 -7.34
N GLN A 213 7.09 -26.23 -7.20
CA GLN A 213 6.85 -27.17 -8.31
C GLN A 213 5.87 -26.60 -9.34
N GLU A 214 4.99 -25.71 -8.94
CA GLU A 214 3.99 -25.07 -9.78
C GLU A 214 4.56 -23.96 -10.67
N CYS A 215 5.73 -23.40 -10.35
CA CYS A 215 6.35 -22.32 -11.11
C CYS A 215 7.06 -22.83 -12.38
N THR A 216 6.51 -23.84 -13.01
CA THR A 216 6.95 -24.35 -14.31
C THR A 216 5.96 -23.92 -15.38
N PHE A 217 6.45 -23.22 -16.41
CA PHE A 217 5.64 -22.79 -17.52
C PHE A 217 5.31 -23.98 -18.43
N HIS A 218 4.03 -24.23 -18.61
CA HIS A 218 3.51 -25.18 -19.58
C HIS A 218 2.67 -24.42 -20.61
N LEU A 219 2.73 -24.84 -21.89
CA LEU A 219 1.89 -24.28 -22.96
C LEU A 219 0.43 -24.74 -22.79
N MET A 220 -0.15 -24.44 -21.63
CA MET A 220 -1.55 -24.72 -21.30
C MET A 220 -2.27 -23.41 -21.02
N PHE A 221 -3.23 -23.06 -21.89
CA PHE A 221 -4.10 -21.92 -21.71
C PHE A 221 -5.50 -22.43 -21.34
N ASP A 222 -5.94 -22.09 -20.12
CA ASP A 222 -7.28 -22.43 -19.66
C ASP A 222 -8.21 -21.21 -19.86
N HIS A 223 -9.08 -21.32 -20.87
CA HIS A 223 -10.00 -20.25 -21.27
C HIS A 223 -11.01 -19.90 -20.15
N SER A 224 -11.47 -20.90 -19.39
CA SER A 224 -12.39 -20.66 -18.26
C SER A 224 -11.71 -19.86 -17.17
N LEU A 225 -10.51 -20.28 -16.79
CA LEU A 225 -9.68 -19.60 -15.79
C LEU A 225 -9.29 -18.18 -16.26
N PHE A 226 -8.94 -18.01 -17.54
CA PHE A 226 -8.68 -16.70 -18.14
C PHE A 226 -9.88 -15.76 -17.97
N LYS A 227 -11.08 -16.21 -18.29
CA LYS A 227 -12.31 -15.41 -18.17
C LYS A 227 -12.58 -15.01 -16.72
N GLU A 228 -12.37 -15.92 -15.76
CA GLU A 228 -12.51 -15.63 -14.34
C GLU A 228 -11.46 -14.61 -13.85
N MET A 229 -10.20 -14.81 -14.21
CA MET A 229 -9.09 -13.92 -13.82
C MET A 229 -9.24 -12.53 -14.42
N PHE A 230 -9.61 -12.45 -15.70
CA PHE A 230 -9.82 -11.19 -16.39
C PHE A 230 -11.05 -10.45 -15.86
N GLY A 231 -12.14 -11.18 -15.59
CA GLY A 231 -13.34 -10.61 -14.96
C GLY A 231 -13.04 -10.04 -13.57
N PHE A 232 -12.28 -10.76 -12.74
CA PHE A 232 -11.85 -10.28 -11.44
C PHE A 232 -10.94 -9.04 -11.56
N ALA A 233 -9.95 -9.07 -12.45
CA ALA A 233 -9.05 -7.95 -12.69
C ALA A 233 -9.81 -6.70 -13.17
N GLY A 234 -10.79 -6.88 -14.08
CA GLY A 234 -11.62 -5.80 -14.60
C GLY A 234 -12.46 -5.12 -13.50
N TRP A 235 -13.12 -5.89 -12.65
CA TRP A 235 -13.88 -5.33 -11.53
C TRP A 235 -12.96 -4.67 -10.49
N ASN A 236 -11.79 -5.23 -10.24
CA ASN A 236 -10.80 -4.63 -9.36
C ASN A 236 -10.25 -3.32 -9.93
N PHE A 237 -10.04 -3.25 -11.25
CA PHE A 237 -9.66 -2.02 -11.96
C PHE A 237 -10.72 -0.92 -11.80
N ILE A 238 -12.01 -1.26 -11.97
CA ILE A 238 -13.12 -0.31 -11.77
C ILE A 238 -13.11 0.27 -10.34
N GLY A 239 -12.97 -0.59 -9.32
CA GLY A 239 -12.89 -0.14 -7.94
C GLY A 239 -11.67 0.72 -7.62
N SER A 240 -10.51 0.36 -8.16
CA SER A 240 -9.28 1.16 -8.03
C SER A 240 -9.39 2.48 -8.76
N SER A 241 -10.03 2.50 -9.93
CA SER A 241 -10.30 3.72 -10.69
C SER A 241 -11.20 4.68 -9.92
N ALA A 242 -12.24 4.17 -9.24
CA ALA A 242 -13.10 5.00 -8.38
C ALA A 242 -12.30 5.70 -7.27
N ALA A 243 -11.39 4.97 -6.61
CA ALA A 243 -10.52 5.57 -5.58
C ALA A 243 -9.60 6.66 -6.14
N ILE A 244 -9.03 6.43 -7.33
CA ILE A 244 -8.16 7.42 -8.00
C ILE A 244 -8.95 8.63 -8.46
N LEU A 245 -10.11 8.42 -9.07
CA LEU A 245 -11.00 9.51 -9.48
C LEU A 245 -11.42 10.36 -8.27
N THR A 246 -11.72 9.73 -7.13
CA THR A 246 -12.00 10.44 -5.89
C THR A 246 -10.80 11.29 -5.45
N SER A 247 -9.60 10.74 -5.43
CA SER A 247 -8.39 11.45 -5.01
C SER A 247 -8.03 12.60 -5.95
N GLN A 248 -7.99 12.33 -7.26
CA GLN A 248 -7.66 13.36 -8.26
C GLN A 248 -8.79 14.38 -8.44
N GLY A 249 -10.04 13.93 -8.37
CA GLY A 249 -11.20 14.82 -8.40
C GLY A 249 -11.23 15.76 -7.20
N SER A 250 -10.88 15.28 -6.01
CA SER A 250 -10.72 16.12 -4.82
C SER A 250 -9.61 17.15 -5.01
N ASN A 251 -8.49 16.77 -5.62
CA ASN A 251 -7.39 17.68 -5.94
C ASN A 251 -7.85 18.80 -6.90
N LEU A 252 -8.58 18.45 -7.97
CA LEU A 252 -9.15 19.43 -8.91
C LEU A 252 -10.17 20.35 -8.24
N LEU A 253 -11.04 19.79 -7.39
CA LEU A 253 -12.03 20.56 -6.65
C LEU A 253 -11.40 21.56 -5.69
N LEU A 254 -10.35 21.16 -5.00
CA LEU A 254 -9.57 22.03 -4.11
C LEU A 254 -8.83 23.13 -4.89
N ASN A 255 -8.31 22.81 -6.08
CA ASN A 255 -7.73 23.81 -6.97
C ASN A 255 -8.76 24.87 -7.39
N TRP A 256 -9.93 24.43 -7.78
CA TRP A 256 -11.02 25.32 -8.16
C TRP A 256 -11.49 26.22 -7.00
N ALA A 257 -11.52 25.68 -5.76
CA ALA A 257 -12.04 26.38 -4.58
C ALA A 257 -11.03 27.34 -3.93
N GLY A 258 -9.73 27.00 -3.92
CA GLY A 258 -8.73 27.74 -3.17
C GLY A 258 -7.38 27.91 -3.90
N GLY A 259 -7.31 27.50 -5.16
CA GLY A 259 -6.13 27.70 -6.01
C GLY A 259 -4.89 26.85 -5.65
N PRO A 260 -3.72 27.21 -6.20
CA PRO A 260 -2.50 26.40 -6.04
C PRO A 260 -2.00 26.24 -4.61
N VAL A 261 -2.25 27.20 -3.72
CA VAL A 261 -1.81 27.16 -2.31
C VAL A 261 -2.54 26.03 -1.57
N VAL A 262 -3.86 25.90 -1.76
CA VAL A 262 -4.66 24.82 -1.17
C VAL A 262 -4.24 23.47 -1.72
N ASN A 263 -3.91 23.38 -3.02
CA ASN A 263 -3.37 22.14 -3.61
C ASN A 263 -2.02 21.74 -3.00
N ALA A 264 -1.13 22.71 -2.77
CA ALA A 264 0.14 22.46 -2.11
C ALA A 264 -0.07 21.90 -0.69
N ALA A 265 -0.98 22.51 0.09
CA ALA A 265 -1.37 22.03 1.41
C ALA A 265 -1.94 20.60 1.38
N TYR A 266 -2.81 20.30 0.42
CA TYR A 266 -3.37 18.96 0.21
C TYR A 266 -2.31 17.94 -0.21
N GLY A 267 -1.36 18.32 -1.07
CA GLY A 267 -0.23 17.49 -1.48
C GLY A 267 0.67 17.11 -0.31
N ILE A 268 0.97 18.06 0.59
CA ILE A 268 1.71 17.83 1.83
C ILE A 268 0.97 16.84 2.73
N ALA A 269 -0.33 17.03 2.93
CA ALA A 269 -1.14 16.14 3.73
C ALA A 269 -1.19 14.71 3.17
N ASN A 270 -1.27 14.55 1.85
CA ASN A 270 -1.19 13.25 1.18
C ASN A 270 0.18 12.57 1.37
N THR A 271 1.27 13.34 1.40
CA THR A 271 2.62 12.80 1.67
C THR A 271 2.69 12.21 3.07
N VAL A 272 2.24 12.94 4.09
CA VAL A 272 2.16 12.45 5.48
C VAL A 272 1.27 11.20 5.56
N SER A 273 0.10 11.25 4.94
CA SER A 273 -0.86 10.15 4.86
C SER A 273 -0.26 8.87 4.26
N SER A 274 0.50 9.00 3.17
CA SER A 274 1.12 7.86 2.48
C SER A 274 2.14 7.14 3.36
N ILE A 275 2.93 7.90 4.12
CA ILE A 275 3.92 7.36 5.07
C ILE A 275 3.18 6.53 6.14
N VAL A 276 2.18 7.11 6.80
CA VAL A 276 1.41 6.44 7.87
C VAL A 276 0.69 5.20 7.33
N SER A 277 0.06 5.31 6.16
CA SER A 277 -0.66 4.18 5.53
C SER A 277 0.25 3.02 5.13
N THR A 278 1.51 3.28 4.81
CA THR A 278 2.49 2.26 4.45
C THR A 278 2.77 1.30 5.62
N PHE A 279 2.79 1.80 6.86
CA PHE A 279 2.93 0.94 8.05
C PHE A 279 1.81 -0.09 8.15
N VAL A 280 0.55 0.34 8.01
CA VAL A 280 -0.62 -0.55 8.09
C VAL A 280 -0.66 -1.50 6.89
N SER A 281 -0.27 -1.02 5.71
CA SER A 281 -0.22 -1.82 4.50
C SER A 281 0.74 -3.01 4.64
N ASN A 282 1.93 -2.80 5.18
CA ASN A 282 2.89 -3.87 5.43
C ASN A 282 2.37 -4.88 6.47
N PHE A 283 1.69 -4.41 7.51
CA PHE A 283 1.06 -5.30 8.50
C PHE A 283 -0.02 -6.16 7.86
N THR A 284 -0.95 -5.56 7.11
CA THR A 284 -2.04 -6.30 6.46
C THR A 284 -1.54 -7.26 5.39
N GLN A 285 -0.49 -6.91 4.65
CA GLN A 285 0.13 -7.78 3.66
C GLN A 285 0.63 -9.11 4.27
N ALA A 286 1.10 -9.07 5.52
CA ALA A 286 1.63 -10.26 6.20
C ALA A 286 0.57 -11.36 6.45
N PHE A 287 -0.71 -10.99 6.60
CA PHE A 287 -1.77 -11.98 6.85
C PHE A 287 -2.80 -12.11 5.71
N THR A 288 -2.70 -11.30 4.66
CA THR A 288 -3.58 -11.42 3.48
C THR A 288 -3.60 -12.83 2.88
N PRO A 289 -2.48 -13.55 2.70
CA PRO A 289 -2.51 -14.93 2.20
C PRO A 289 -3.25 -15.89 3.13
N GLN A 290 -3.16 -15.68 4.44
CA GLN A 290 -3.87 -16.50 5.43
C GLN A 290 -5.39 -16.35 5.32
N ILE A 291 -5.89 -15.14 5.05
CA ILE A 291 -7.32 -14.89 4.81
C ILE A 291 -7.79 -15.71 3.61
N THR A 292 -7.08 -15.62 2.49
CA THR A 292 -7.45 -16.31 1.26
C THR A 292 -7.38 -17.84 1.41
N LYS A 293 -6.32 -18.36 2.05
CA LYS A 293 -6.16 -19.80 2.31
C LYS A 293 -7.25 -20.38 3.19
N ARG A 294 -7.60 -19.69 4.31
CA ARG A 294 -8.65 -20.15 5.20
C ARG A 294 -10.02 -20.13 4.52
N TYR A 295 -10.28 -19.10 3.70
CA TYR A 295 -11.48 -19.07 2.89
C TYR A 295 -11.53 -20.25 1.92
N ALA A 296 -10.43 -20.54 1.19
CA ALA A 296 -10.33 -21.65 0.26
C ALA A 296 -10.46 -23.03 0.94
N ALA A 297 -9.92 -23.16 2.16
CA ALA A 297 -10.03 -24.37 2.98
C ALA A 297 -11.38 -24.50 3.73
N GLN A 298 -12.30 -23.52 3.57
CA GLN A 298 -13.59 -23.46 4.28
C GLN A 298 -13.48 -23.40 5.81
N GLU A 299 -12.34 -22.92 6.33
CA GLU A 299 -12.11 -22.71 7.77
C GLU A 299 -12.73 -21.38 8.24
N TYR A 300 -14.07 -21.26 8.12
CA TYR A 300 -14.79 -19.99 8.27
C TYR A 300 -14.74 -19.40 9.68
N GLU A 301 -14.77 -20.22 10.74
CA GLU A 301 -14.64 -19.73 12.11
C GLU A 301 -13.28 -19.10 12.38
N SER A 302 -12.22 -19.80 11.94
CA SER A 302 -10.84 -19.32 12.03
C SER A 302 -10.62 -18.06 11.18
N LEU A 303 -11.29 -17.98 10.01
CA LEU A 303 -11.31 -16.79 9.17
C LEU A 303 -11.97 -15.61 9.89
N MET A 304 -13.15 -15.79 10.49
CA MET A 304 -13.85 -14.73 11.24
C MET A 304 -12.98 -14.16 12.37
N GLN A 305 -12.34 -15.02 13.15
CA GLN A 305 -11.40 -14.59 14.18
C GLN A 305 -10.23 -13.79 13.59
N LEU A 306 -9.66 -14.26 12.48
CA LEU A 306 -8.56 -13.55 11.81
C LEU A 306 -8.99 -12.16 11.31
N LEU A 307 -10.23 -12.01 10.83
CA LEU A 307 -10.78 -10.72 10.39
C LEU A 307 -10.98 -9.78 11.57
N ILE A 308 -11.53 -10.26 12.68
CA ILE A 308 -11.71 -9.46 13.91
C ILE A 308 -10.36 -8.97 14.43
N TYR A 309 -9.40 -9.88 14.61
CA TYR A 309 -8.07 -9.51 15.12
C TYR A 309 -7.30 -8.64 14.12
N GLY A 310 -7.30 -9.01 12.84
CA GLY A 310 -6.64 -8.28 11.78
C GLY A 310 -7.13 -6.82 11.67
N SER A 311 -8.46 -6.61 11.70
CA SER A 311 -9.05 -5.28 11.64
C SER A 311 -8.75 -4.45 12.90
N LYS A 312 -8.91 -5.05 14.07
CA LYS A 312 -8.63 -4.42 15.36
C LYS A 312 -7.17 -3.99 15.48
N TYR A 313 -6.23 -4.88 15.19
CA TYR A 313 -4.80 -4.56 15.29
C TYR A 313 -4.30 -3.67 14.17
N SER A 314 -4.86 -3.73 12.95
CA SER A 314 -4.55 -2.76 11.89
C SER A 314 -4.91 -1.34 12.29
N TYR A 315 -6.09 -1.17 12.92
CA TYR A 315 -6.51 0.12 13.45
C TYR A 315 -5.60 0.59 14.58
N PHE A 316 -5.34 -0.25 15.58
CA PHE A 316 -4.52 0.12 16.73
C PHE A 316 -3.09 0.47 16.34
N LEU A 317 -2.50 -0.29 15.42
CA LEU A 317 -1.16 0.01 14.90
C LEU A 317 -1.11 1.39 14.23
N MET A 318 -2.15 1.71 13.46
CA MET A 318 -2.26 3.01 12.84
C MET A 318 -2.50 4.11 13.87
N PHE A 319 -3.38 3.87 14.85
CA PHE A 319 -3.77 4.84 15.86
C PHE A 319 -2.60 5.27 16.77
N ILE A 320 -1.71 4.35 17.13
CA ILE A 320 -0.49 4.65 17.88
C ILE A 320 0.38 5.70 17.16
N ILE A 321 0.43 5.65 15.82
CA ILE A 321 1.20 6.59 15.00
C ILE A 321 0.37 7.85 14.70
N ALA A 322 -0.91 7.66 14.43
CA ALA A 322 -1.82 8.72 14.01
C ALA A 322 -2.09 9.75 15.11
N LEU A 323 -2.34 9.31 16.34
CA LEU A 323 -2.70 10.21 17.44
C LEU A 323 -1.63 11.27 17.74
N PRO A 324 -0.35 10.92 17.95
CA PRO A 324 0.71 11.93 18.12
C PRO A 324 0.77 12.90 16.95
N ILE A 325 0.76 12.38 15.70
CA ILE A 325 0.84 13.21 14.48
C ILE A 325 -0.34 14.18 14.39
N MET A 326 -1.57 13.72 14.65
CA MET A 326 -2.76 14.57 14.58
C MET A 326 -2.74 15.69 15.62
N LEU A 327 -2.24 15.42 16.83
CA LEU A 327 -2.17 16.42 17.91
C LEU A 327 -1.06 17.44 17.64
N THR A 328 0.12 16.98 17.23
CA THR A 328 1.30 17.83 17.04
C THR A 328 1.56 18.18 15.56
N ALA A 329 0.53 18.07 14.69
CA ALA A 329 0.65 18.28 13.25
C ALA A 329 1.28 19.61 12.87
N GLU A 330 0.89 20.69 13.53
CA GLU A 330 1.42 22.03 13.29
C GLU A 330 2.92 22.09 13.55
N PHE A 331 3.36 21.60 14.70
CA PHE A 331 4.77 21.56 15.06
C PHE A 331 5.59 20.67 14.10
N LEU A 332 5.08 19.49 13.78
CA LEU A 332 5.75 18.57 12.86
C LEU A 332 5.89 19.15 11.45
N LEU A 333 4.85 19.81 10.95
CA LEU A 333 4.89 20.45 9.63
C LEU A 333 5.83 21.66 9.63
N ASN A 334 5.83 22.47 10.70
CA ASN A 334 6.78 23.58 10.85
C ASN A 334 8.23 23.08 10.90
N LEU A 335 8.50 22.02 11.65
CA LEU A 335 9.84 21.42 11.75
C LEU A 335 10.31 20.86 10.39
N TRP A 336 9.40 20.29 9.61
CA TRP A 336 9.73 19.69 8.32
C TRP A 336 9.87 20.72 7.20
N LEU A 337 8.94 21.67 7.11
CA LEU A 337 8.81 22.58 5.97
C LEU A 337 9.37 23.99 6.25
N GLY A 338 9.51 24.38 7.52
CA GLY A 338 9.87 25.73 7.94
C GLY A 338 8.70 26.72 7.84
N GLN A 339 7.88 26.64 6.79
CA GLN A 339 6.65 27.39 6.61
C GLN A 339 5.51 26.44 6.29
N VAL A 340 4.46 26.45 7.07
CA VAL A 340 3.29 25.58 6.90
C VAL A 340 2.25 26.32 6.06
N PRO A 341 1.88 25.77 4.88
CA PRO A 341 0.76 26.33 4.11
C PRO A 341 -0.53 26.34 4.92
N GLU A 342 -1.32 27.39 4.75
CA GLU A 342 -2.66 27.48 5.32
C GLU A 342 -3.46 26.22 4.96
N HIS A 343 -4.34 25.77 5.85
CA HIS A 343 -5.15 24.54 5.72
C HIS A 343 -4.41 23.20 5.86
N ALA A 344 -3.06 23.13 5.71
CA ALA A 344 -2.31 21.87 5.70
C ALA A 344 -2.53 21.03 6.98
N VAL A 345 -2.59 21.66 8.14
CA VAL A 345 -2.79 20.98 9.44
C VAL A 345 -4.13 20.25 9.48
N TRP A 346 -5.21 20.90 9.06
CA TRP A 346 -6.54 20.30 9.05
C TRP A 346 -6.66 19.21 7.98
N PHE A 347 -6.06 19.39 6.80
CA PHE A 347 -6.00 18.35 5.79
C PHE A 347 -5.29 17.10 6.33
N VAL A 348 -4.14 17.24 7.01
CA VAL A 348 -3.43 16.12 7.66
C VAL A 348 -4.35 15.40 8.65
N ARG A 349 -5.03 16.15 9.54
CA ARG A 349 -5.93 15.58 10.55
C ARG A 349 -7.07 14.77 9.94
N PHE A 350 -7.80 15.34 8.98
CA PHE A 350 -8.94 14.66 8.37
C PHE A 350 -8.54 13.49 7.46
N ILE A 351 -7.43 13.59 6.71
CA ILE A 351 -6.96 12.49 5.86
C ILE A 351 -6.50 11.31 6.74
N ILE A 352 -5.76 11.57 7.83
CA ILE A 352 -5.34 10.52 8.77
C ILE A 352 -6.57 9.88 9.44
N LEU A 353 -7.59 10.65 9.79
CA LEU A 353 -8.86 10.13 10.33
C LEU A 353 -9.54 9.18 9.33
N GLY A 354 -9.62 9.56 8.05
CA GLY A 354 -10.13 8.68 7.00
C GLY A 354 -9.32 7.39 6.86
N ASN A 355 -8.00 7.48 6.91
CA ASN A 355 -7.11 6.31 6.85
C ASN A 355 -7.26 5.37 8.06
N LEU A 356 -7.60 5.88 9.25
CA LEU A 356 -7.93 5.06 10.42
C LEU A 356 -9.16 4.18 10.15
N PHE A 357 -10.20 4.74 9.53
CA PHE A 357 -11.37 3.96 9.12
C PHE A 357 -11.03 2.94 8.03
N ASP A 358 -10.22 3.32 7.05
CA ASP A 358 -9.77 2.38 6.03
C ASP A 358 -8.93 1.23 6.61
N ALA A 359 -8.14 1.46 7.65
CA ALA A 359 -7.37 0.43 8.33
C ALA A 359 -8.26 -0.69 8.91
N ILE A 360 -9.44 -0.35 9.45
CA ILE A 360 -10.44 -1.34 9.90
C ILE A 360 -10.89 -2.23 8.74
N SER A 361 -11.07 -1.64 7.57
CA SER A 361 -11.67 -2.30 6.40
C SER A 361 -10.71 -3.21 5.65
N ARG A 362 -9.39 -3.02 5.73
CA ARG A 362 -8.42 -3.75 4.89
C ARG A 362 -8.57 -5.27 4.96
N PRO A 363 -8.68 -5.92 6.14
CA PRO A 363 -8.92 -7.36 6.20
C PRO A 363 -10.26 -7.79 5.60
N VAL A 364 -11.31 -6.98 5.77
CA VAL A 364 -12.63 -7.22 5.21
C VAL A 364 -12.59 -7.17 3.66
N VAL A 365 -11.87 -6.19 3.10
CA VAL A 365 -11.60 -6.10 1.66
C VAL A 365 -10.88 -7.35 1.15
N ASN A 366 -9.84 -7.80 1.86
CA ASN A 366 -9.10 -9.01 1.50
C ASN A 366 -9.98 -10.27 1.57
N ALA A 367 -10.87 -10.38 2.56
CA ALA A 367 -11.84 -11.47 2.64
C ALA A 367 -12.83 -11.45 1.47
N LYS A 368 -13.34 -10.26 1.11
CA LYS A 368 -14.20 -10.11 -0.06
C LYS A 368 -13.50 -10.48 -1.35
N ASN A 369 -12.24 -10.06 -1.52
CA ASN A 369 -11.42 -10.44 -2.65
C ASN A 369 -11.20 -11.96 -2.72
N ALA A 370 -11.02 -12.63 -1.58
CA ALA A 370 -10.87 -14.09 -1.51
C ALA A 370 -12.10 -14.83 -2.05
N THR A 371 -13.33 -14.28 -1.88
CA THR A 371 -14.55 -14.89 -2.42
C THR A 371 -14.58 -14.91 -3.95
N GLY A 372 -13.87 -14.00 -4.62
CA GLY A 372 -13.92 -13.79 -6.07
C GLY A 372 -15.18 -13.07 -6.57
N ARG A 373 -16.21 -12.93 -5.74
CA ARG A 373 -17.50 -12.29 -6.08
C ARG A 373 -17.46 -10.80 -5.74
N ILE A 374 -16.65 -10.03 -6.47
CA ILE A 374 -16.37 -8.62 -6.15
C ILE A 374 -17.20 -7.61 -6.95
N ARG A 375 -17.95 -8.03 -7.99
CA ARG A 375 -18.70 -7.13 -8.87
C ARG A 375 -19.58 -6.15 -8.10
N ASN A 376 -20.55 -6.65 -7.36
CA ASN A 376 -21.49 -5.80 -6.61
C ASN A 376 -20.79 -4.98 -5.54
N TYR A 377 -19.75 -5.56 -4.92
CA TYR A 377 -18.92 -4.88 -3.96
C TYR A 377 -18.21 -3.65 -4.56
N GLN A 378 -17.57 -3.81 -5.73
CA GLN A 378 -16.88 -2.69 -6.39
C GLN A 378 -17.85 -1.61 -6.85
N ILE A 379 -19.05 -1.97 -7.32
CA ILE A 379 -20.08 -1.01 -7.71
C ILE A 379 -20.57 -0.21 -6.50
N VAL A 380 -20.95 -0.88 -5.41
CA VAL A 380 -21.50 -0.23 -4.22
C VAL A 380 -20.45 0.60 -3.50
N VAL A 381 -19.31 0.00 -3.18
CA VAL A 381 -18.25 0.69 -2.43
C VAL A 381 -17.57 1.76 -3.29
N GLY A 382 -17.32 1.47 -4.57
CA GLY A 382 -16.81 2.46 -5.53
C GLY A 382 -17.77 3.63 -5.70
N GLY A 383 -19.08 3.36 -5.80
CA GLY A 383 -20.11 4.39 -5.83
C GLY A 383 -20.14 5.25 -4.58
N ILE A 384 -20.03 4.64 -3.38
CA ILE A 384 -19.95 5.37 -2.11
C ILE A 384 -18.71 6.28 -2.09
N LEU A 385 -17.54 5.79 -2.51
CA LEU A 385 -16.34 6.61 -2.55
C LEU A 385 -16.46 7.77 -3.52
N LEU A 386 -17.08 7.58 -4.68
CA LEU A 386 -17.31 8.67 -5.65
C LEU A 386 -18.24 9.76 -5.12
N LEU A 387 -19.11 9.47 -4.14
CA LEU A 387 -19.97 10.49 -3.49
C LEU A 387 -19.16 11.58 -2.78
N VAL A 388 -17.88 11.34 -2.48
CA VAL A 388 -16.99 12.38 -1.94
C VAL A 388 -17.01 13.62 -2.84
N LEU A 389 -16.96 13.45 -4.16
CA LEU A 389 -16.88 14.58 -5.09
C LEU A 389 -18.14 15.47 -5.09
N PRO A 390 -19.36 14.96 -5.32
CA PRO A 390 -20.55 15.78 -5.30
C PRO A 390 -20.85 16.36 -3.91
N LEU A 391 -20.62 15.60 -2.83
CA LEU A 391 -20.86 16.12 -1.48
C LEU A 391 -19.86 17.21 -1.09
N SER A 392 -18.59 17.06 -1.47
CA SER A 392 -17.57 18.09 -1.26
C SER A 392 -17.87 19.35 -2.08
N TYR A 393 -18.33 19.18 -3.33
CA TYR A 393 -18.77 20.32 -4.17
C TYR A 393 -19.91 21.09 -3.51
N VAL A 394 -20.93 20.38 -3.00
CA VAL A 394 -22.06 21.00 -2.28
C VAL A 394 -21.56 21.69 -1.01
N ALA A 395 -20.68 21.05 -0.23
CA ALA A 395 -20.13 21.64 1.00
C ALA A 395 -19.44 22.98 0.73
N ILE A 396 -18.60 23.08 -0.30
CA ILE A 396 -17.96 24.33 -0.71
C ILE A 396 -18.99 25.36 -1.18
N LYS A 397 -19.99 24.96 -1.97
CA LYS A 397 -21.04 25.86 -2.47
C LYS A 397 -21.91 26.46 -1.35
N VAL A 398 -22.11 25.72 -0.25
CA VAL A 398 -22.85 26.21 0.94
C VAL A 398 -21.95 27.12 1.81
N GLY A 399 -20.69 27.33 1.44
CA GLY A 399 -19.77 28.24 2.15
C GLY A 399 -18.95 27.57 3.26
N LEU A 400 -18.89 26.24 3.30
CA LEU A 400 -17.99 25.55 4.22
C LEU A 400 -16.52 25.72 3.76
N PRO A 401 -15.56 25.74 4.70
CA PRO A 401 -14.16 25.90 4.37
C PRO A 401 -13.62 24.74 3.52
N VAL A 402 -12.51 24.96 2.81
CA VAL A 402 -11.93 24.00 1.86
C VAL A 402 -11.56 22.66 2.50
N GLU A 403 -11.29 22.63 3.79
CA GLU A 403 -11.00 21.41 4.57
C GLU A 403 -12.21 20.46 4.63
N SER A 404 -13.41 20.99 4.38
CA SER A 404 -14.63 20.16 4.30
C SER A 404 -14.51 19.04 3.28
N VAL A 405 -13.71 19.19 2.22
CA VAL A 405 -13.46 18.13 1.24
C VAL A 405 -12.84 16.89 1.89
N THR A 406 -11.83 17.08 2.73
CA THR A 406 -11.17 15.98 3.43
C THR A 406 -11.99 15.45 4.61
N ALA A 407 -12.79 16.32 5.26
CA ALA A 407 -13.73 15.91 6.29
C ALA A 407 -14.85 15.03 5.70
N VAL A 408 -15.43 15.41 4.56
CA VAL A 408 -16.40 14.58 3.82
C VAL A 408 -15.77 13.25 3.41
N ALA A 409 -14.54 13.25 2.92
CA ALA A 409 -13.82 12.02 2.58
C ALA A 409 -13.67 11.09 3.80
N ALA A 410 -13.35 11.62 4.99
CA ALA A 410 -13.27 10.84 6.22
C ALA A 410 -14.63 10.25 6.64
N ILE A 411 -15.70 11.01 6.53
CA ILE A 411 -17.08 10.53 6.81
C ILE A 411 -17.45 9.41 5.83
N ILE A 412 -17.19 9.61 4.53
CA ILE A 412 -17.46 8.59 3.50
C ILE A 412 -16.61 7.34 3.71
N SER A 413 -15.35 7.46 4.15
CA SER A 413 -14.52 6.30 4.54
C SER A 413 -15.17 5.51 5.68
N PHE A 414 -15.75 6.17 6.68
CA PHE A 414 -16.53 5.49 7.74
C PHE A 414 -17.78 4.80 7.20
N VAL A 415 -18.57 5.46 6.36
CA VAL A 415 -19.73 4.84 5.68
C VAL A 415 -19.30 3.64 4.86
N ALA A 416 -18.15 3.73 4.16
CA ALA A 416 -17.60 2.61 3.41
C ALA A 416 -17.21 1.41 4.31
N VAL A 417 -16.74 1.63 5.56
CA VAL A 417 -16.54 0.53 6.54
C VAL A 417 -17.83 -0.23 6.77
N LEU A 418 -18.94 0.49 7.03
CA LEU A 418 -20.24 -0.12 7.28
C LEU A 418 -20.77 -0.89 6.05
N ALA A 419 -20.62 -0.29 4.86
CA ALA A 419 -21.00 -0.93 3.60
C ALA A 419 -20.17 -2.20 3.33
N ARG A 420 -18.86 -2.15 3.51
CA ARG A 420 -17.95 -3.30 3.34
C ARG A 420 -18.31 -4.44 4.28
N MET A 421 -18.59 -4.13 5.55
CA MET A 421 -19.04 -5.08 6.55
C MET A 421 -20.36 -5.74 6.18
N TYR A 422 -21.33 -4.94 5.69
CA TYR A 422 -22.63 -5.44 5.25
C TYR A 422 -22.51 -6.33 4.01
N MET A 423 -21.69 -5.95 3.05
CA MET A 423 -21.50 -6.66 1.79
C MET A 423 -20.76 -8.00 1.92
N LEU A 424 -20.17 -8.29 3.07
CA LEU A 424 -19.58 -9.58 3.37
C LEU A 424 -20.62 -10.58 3.90
N ARG A 425 -21.83 -10.09 4.22
CA ARG A 425 -22.93 -10.91 4.72
C ARG A 425 -23.37 -11.93 3.67
N GLY A 426 -23.41 -13.19 4.05
CA GLY A 426 -23.78 -14.30 3.16
C GLY A 426 -22.62 -14.87 2.32
N ASP A 427 -21.42 -14.31 2.38
CA ASP A 427 -20.27 -14.88 1.69
C ASP A 427 -19.70 -16.11 2.40
N PHE A 428 -19.88 -16.20 3.73
CA PHE A 428 -19.56 -17.38 4.52
C PHE A 428 -20.41 -17.47 5.81
N PRO A 429 -20.69 -18.72 6.29
CA PRO A 429 -21.68 -18.94 7.34
C PRO A 429 -21.35 -18.27 8.68
N SER A 430 -20.09 -18.22 9.08
CA SER A 430 -19.64 -17.67 10.37
C SER A 430 -19.57 -16.13 10.39
N TRP A 431 -19.85 -15.42 9.27
CA TRP A 431 -19.83 -13.96 9.26
C TRP A 431 -21.00 -13.36 10.03
N SER A 432 -20.69 -12.58 11.05
CA SER A 432 -21.66 -11.80 11.81
C SER A 432 -21.28 -10.31 11.79
N SER A 433 -22.02 -9.51 11.02
CA SER A 433 -21.83 -8.06 10.97
C SER A 433 -22.04 -7.39 12.34
N ARG A 434 -22.98 -7.92 13.16
CA ARG A 434 -23.25 -7.39 14.50
C ARG A 434 -22.10 -7.65 15.46
N GLU A 435 -21.52 -8.84 15.39
CA GLU A 435 -20.36 -9.21 16.20
C GLU A 435 -19.11 -8.38 15.80
N PHE A 436 -18.86 -8.24 14.51
CA PHE A 436 -17.79 -7.40 13.99
C PHE A 436 -17.96 -5.93 14.42
N LEU A 437 -19.17 -5.38 14.32
CA LEU A 437 -19.46 -4.02 14.78
C LEU A 437 -19.13 -3.83 16.26
N ARG A 438 -19.56 -4.77 17.11
CA ARG A 438 -19.34 -4.70 18.56
C ARG A 438 -17.89 -4.93 18.95
N LEU A 439 -17.23 -5.97 18.42
CA LEU A 439 -15.90 -6.39 18.82
C LEU A 439 -14.79 -5.57 18.16
N VAL A 440 -15.06 -4.96 17.01
CA VAL A 440 -14.08 -4.15 16.28
C VAL A 440 -14.46 -2.68 16.30
N VAL A 441 -15.50 -2.27 15.57
CA VAL A 441 -15.76 -0.84 15.30
C VAL A 441 -16.04 -0.06 16.59
N ILE A 442 -17.00 -0.52 17.41
CA ILE A 442 -17.34 0.18 18.67
C ILE A 442 -16.16 0.15 19.62
N ARG A 443 -15.46 -0.98 19.72
CA ARG A 443 -14.34 -1.14 20.64
C ARG A 443 -13.16 -0.24 20.27
N VAL A 444 -12.78 -0.17 18.99
CA VAL A 444 -11.66 0.69 18.57
C VAL A 444 -11.98 2.17 18.73
N LEU A 445 -13.23 2.59 18.46
CA LEU A 445 -13.68 3.97 18.68
C LEU A 445 -13.66 4.33 20.16
N PHE A 446 -14.16 3.45 21.03
CA PHE A 446 -14.14 3.65 22.48
C PHE A 446 -12.70 3.79 23.01
N VAL A 447 -11.82 2.88 22.61
CA VAL A 447 -10.39 2.95 22.98
C VAL A 447 -9.76 4.25 22.50
N SER A 448 -10.07 4.69 21.28
CA SER A 448 -9.51 5.93 20.72
C SER A 448 -9.95 7.16 21.50
N VAL A 449 -11.22 7.24 21.87
CA VAL A 449 -11.74 8.35 22.68
C VAL A 449 -11.01 8.38 24.02
N VAL A 450 -10.98 7.26 24.76
CA VAL A 450 -10.36 7.20 26.09
C VAL A 450 -8.86 7.50 26.02
N ALA A 451 -8.15 6.93 25.05
CA ALA A 451 -6.71 7.12 24.90
C ALA A 451 -6.33 8.57 24.52
N SER A 452 -7.23 9.31 23.90
CA SER A 452 -6.98 10.69 23.47
C SER A 452 -7.11 11.72 24.61
N PHE A 453 -7.81 11.42 25.72
CA PHE A 453 -8.07 12.42 26.77
C PHE A 453 -6.80 13.02 27.38
N ILE A 454 -5.87 12.17 27.85
CA ILE A 454 -4.64 12.62 28.51
C ILE A 454 -3.74 13.40 27.55
N PRO A 455 -3.45 12.92 26.33
CA PRO A 455 -2.64 13.68 25.38
C PRO A 455 -3.26 14.99 24.93
N ILE A 456 -4.58 15.05 24.75
CA ILE A 456 -5.28 16.31 24.41
C ILE A 456 -5.16 17.31 25.55
N ALA A 457 -5.38 16.89 26.79
CA ALA A 457 -5.19 17.75 27.95
C ALA A 457 -3.75 18.30 28.01
N ALA A 458 -2.75 17.43 27.87
CA ALA A 458 -1.35 17.86 27.82
C ALA A 458 -1.08 18.88 26.70
N HIS A 459 -1.61 18.62 25.51
CA HIS A 459 -1.46 19.51 24.35
C HIS A 459 -2.06 20.92 24.60
N ILE A 460 -3.17 21.02 25.34
CA ILE A 460 -3.82 22.28 25.64
C ILE A 460 -3.07 23.05 26.74
N TYR A 461 -2.57 22.35 27.77
CA TYR A 461 -1.93 23.01 28.92
C TYR A 461 -0.47 23.40 28.69
N ILE A 462 0.25 22.74 27.80
CA ILE A 462 1.66 23.01 27.53
C ILE A 462 1.75 23.93 26.30
N THR A 463 2.27 25.15 26.52
CA THR A 463 2.37 26.17 25.45
C THR A 463 3.72 26.20 24.75
N ASP A 464 4.79 25.65 25.35
CA ASP A 464 6.12 25.56 24.75
C ASP A 464 6.13 24.54 23.59
N GLY A 465 6.56 24.96 22.40
CA GLY A 465 6.50 24.16 21.18
C GLY A 465 7.24 22.82 21.26
N TRP A 466 8.50 22.82 21.71
CA TRP A 466 9.29 21.58 21.84
C TRP A 466 8.81 20.72 23.01
N LEU A 467 8.53 21.34 24.14
CA LEU A 467 8.03 20.62 25.30
C LEU A 467 6.66 20.02 25.04
N ASN A 468 5.76 20.78 24.40
CA ASN A 468 4.45 20.28 23.96
C ASN A 468 4.61 19.06 23.03
N PHE A 469 5.44 19.16 22.00
CA PHE A 469 5.68 18.07 21.06
C PHE A 469 6.16 16.79 21.76
N LEU A 470 7.20 16.90 22.60
CA LEU A 470 7.78 15.74 23.27
C LEU A 470 6.82 15.14 24.30
N VAL A 471 6.25 15.95 25.17
CA VAL A 471 5.36 15.47 26.25
C VAL A 471 4.07 14.92 25.67
N THR A 472 3.41 15.64 24.76
CA THR A 472 2.19 15.17 24.09
C THR A 472 2.45 13.90 23.29
N GLY A 473 3.55 13.82 22.54
CA GLY A 473 3.94 12.64 21.78
C GLY A 473 4.17 11.41 22.66
N ILE A 474 4.94 11.57 23.73
CA ILE A 474 5.21 10.50 24.70
C ILE A 474 3.92 10.05 25.39
N LEU A 475 3.12 11.00 25.90
CA LEU A 475 1.84 10.68 26.55
C LEU A 475 0.87 10.01 25.60
N ALA A 476 0.82 10.44 24.33
CA ALA A 476 -0.01 9.79 23.32
C ALA A 476 0.41 8.32 23.09
N LEU A 477 1.71 8.05 22.97
CA LEU A 477 2.22 6.68 22.81
C LEU A 477 1.88 5.81 24.04
N PHE A 478 2.17 6.29 25.25
CA PHE A 478 1.88 5.55 26.48
C PHE A 478 0.39 5.34 26.71
N SER A 479 -0.43 6.39 26.54
CA SER A 479 -1.89 6.30 26.66
C SER A 479 -2.47 5.31 25.66
N CYS A 480 -2.05 5.35 24.38
CA CYS A 480 -2.45 4.37 23.37
C CYS A 480 -2.09 2.95 23.80
N ILE A 481 -0.83 2.69 24.19
CA ILE A 481 -0.38 1.35 24.58
C ILE A 481 -1.19 0.84 25.78
N ILE A 482 -1.37 1.65 26.81
CA ILE A 482 -2.12 1.27 28.01
C ILE A 482 -3.59 1.00 27.67
N CYS A 483 -4.27 1.91 26.97
CA CYS A 483 -5.69 1.75 26.61
C CYS A 483 -5.91 0.57 25.67
N ILE A 484 -5.02 0.33 24.70
CA ILE A 484 -5.09 -0.84 23.82
C ILE A 484 -4.95 -2.13 24.62
N LEU A 485 -3.99 -2.22 25.55
CA LEU A 485 -3.78 -3.41 26.35
C LEU A 485 -4.96 -3.69 27.31
N TYR A 486 -5.49 -2.65 27.97
CA TYR A 486 -6.51 -2.85 29.01
C TYR A 486 -7.95 -2.82 28.50
N LEU A 487 -8.25 -2.00 27.47
CA LEU A 487 -9.60 -1.83 26.93
C LEU A 487 -9.75 -2.49 25.54
N GLY A 488 -8.67 -2.46 24.74
CA GLY A 488 -8.65 -2.97 23.38
C GLY A 488 -8.48 -4.50 23.28
N CYS A 489 -7.72 -5.10 24.18
CA CYS A 489 -7.42 -6.53 24.17
C CYS A 489 -8.29 -7.30 25.15
N ASP A 490 -8.68 -8.54 24.78
CA ASP A 490 -9.31 -9.49 25.68
C ASP A 490 -8.29 -10.09 26.65
N ILE A 491 -8.80 -10.75 27.71
CA ILE A 491 -7.93 -11.36 28.76
C ILE A 491 -6.92 -12.34 28.14
N ALA A 492 -7.37 -13.19 27.22
CA ALA A 492 -6.52 -14.17 26.53
C ALA A 492 -5.45 -13.50 25.65
N GLU A 493 -5.83 -12.44 24.92
CA GLU A 493 -4.90 -11.64 24.10
C GLU A 493 -3.83 -10.98 24.97
N ARG A 494 -4.23 -10.38 26.09
CA ARG A 494 -3.35 -9.72 27.05
C ARG A 494 -2.33 -10.68 27.64
N GLN A 495 -2.78 -11.87 28.07
CA GLN A 495 -1.89 -12.91 28.58
C GLN A 495 -0.88 -13.37 27.52
N MET A 496 -1.32 -13.54 26.28
CA MET A 496 -0.43 -13.89 25.17
C MET A 496 0.62 -12.81 24.88
N ILE A 497 0.23 -11.55 24.88
CA ILE A 497 1.16 -10.41 24.67
C ILE A 497 2.18 -10.38 25.81
N TYR A 498 1.72 -10.46 27.06
CA TYR A 498 2.59 -10.45 28.25
C TYR A 498 3.61 -11.59 28.23
N PHE A 499 3.15 -12.81 27.92
CA PHE A 499 4.01 -13.99 27.82
C PHE A 499 5.09 -13.83 26.73
N LYS A 500 4.73 -13.31 25.55
CA LYS A 500 5.68 -13.07 24.46
C LYS A 500 6.68 -11.95 24.81
N CYS A 501 6.24 -10.87 25.44
CA CYS A 501 7.13 -9.81 25.90
C CYS A 501 8.12 -10.33 26.95
N LYS A 502 7.66 -11.14 27.91
CA LYS A 502 8.54 -11.79 28.91
C LYS A 502 9.58 -12.71 28.26
N GLN A 503 9.16 -13.52 27.28
CA GLN A 503 10.12 -14.36 26.54
C GLN A 503 11.13 -13.54 25.74
N ALA A 504 10.72 -12.43 25.11
CA ALA A 504 11.62 -11.54 24.38
C ALA A 504 12.66 -10.91 25.31
N ILE A 505 12.24 -10.42 26.49
CA ILE A 505 13.14 -9.84 27.52
C ILE A 505 14.14 -10.90 28.03
N VAL A 506 13.69 -12.12 28.30
CA VAL A 506 14.56 -13.20 28.76
C VAL A 506 15.60 -13.56 27.69
N ARG A 507 15.19 -13.64 26.42
CA ARG A 507 16.11 -13.90 25.30
C ARG A 507 17.11 -12.75 25.09
N PHE A 508 16.67 -11.52 25.28
CA PHE A 508 17.54 -10.35 25.19
C PHE A 508 18.59 -10.36 26.31
N LYS A 509 18.17 -10.59 27.54
CA LYS A 509 19.08 -10.74 28.68
C LYS A 509 20.08 -11.89 28.51
N SER A 510 19.63 -13.04 27.97
CA SER A 510 20.53 -14.20 27.74
C SER A 510 21.54 -13.99 26.59
N LYS A 511 21.29 -13.04 25.67
CA LYS A 511 22.24 -12.65 24.61
C LYS A 511 23.26 -11.61 25.04
N PHE A 512 22.95 -10.79 26.05
CA PHE A 512 23.85 -9.74 26.56
C PHE A 512 24.62 -10.18 27.80
N LEU A 513 24.33 -11.35 28.38
CA LEU A 513 25.04 -11.95 29.51
C LEU A 513 25.96 -13.10 29.10
N LYS A 514 26.14 -13.30 27.80
CA LYS A 514 27.21 -14.09 27.14
C LYS A 514 28.10 -13.12 26.33
#